data_130d10e52b507a60878413d90b382384
#
_entry.id   130d10e52b507a60878413d90b382384
#
_cell.length_a   1.000
_cell.length_b   1.000
_cell.length_c   1.000
_cell.angle_alpha   90.00
_cell.angle_beta   90.00
_cell.angle_gamma   90.00
#
_symmetry.space_group_name_H-M   'P 1'
#
loop_
_entity.id
_entity.type
_entity.pdbx_description
1 polymer ?
#
loop_
_entity_poly.entity_id
_entity_poly.type
_entity_poly.pdbx_seq_one_letter_code
_entity_poly.pdbx_strand_id
1 'polypeptide(L)'
;ELAREHGRLDDAALRERLADVLALRELNRLNNLRAKAATSQGTSSSIMSLGKLAMSRILHSEAALKTEIIGTESLLAGPDNPEADDVNFLSLNAFFTSIGGGTDQIQRTIIGERVLGLAKEPEPDRDIPFRQARRS
;
A
#
# COMPACT_ATOMS: atom_id res chain seq x y z
N GLU A 1 -11.35 13.62 10.19
CA GLU A 1 -12.43 13.44 11.17
C GLU A 1 -11.85 12.95 12.49
N LEU A 2 -11.37 11.72 12.59
CA LEU A 2 -10.84 11.06 13.79
C LEU A 2 -9.89 11.95 14.61
N ALA A 3 -8.90 12.58 13.97
CA ALA A 3 -7.95 13.46 14.66
C ALA A 3 -8.60 14.69 15.29
N ARG A 4 -9.74 15.14 14.75
CA ARG A 4 -10.52 16.25 15.31
C ARG A 4 -11.32 15.79 16.52
N GLU A 5 -11.95 14.64 16.42
CA GLU A 5 -12.77 14.03 17.49
C GLU A 5 -11.93 13.75 18.72
N HIS A 6 -10.68 13.30 18.50
CA HIS A 6 -9.71 13.05 19.58
C HIS A 6 -8.88 14.29 19.99
N GLY A 7 -9.21 15.49 19.49
CA GLY A 7 -8.49 16.73 19.86
C GLY A 7 -7.00 16.75 19.48
N ARG A 8 -6.58 15.95 18.49
CA ARG A 8 -5.17 15.79 18.12
C ARG A 8 -4.71 16.73 17.00
N LEU A 9 -5.56 17.64 16.54
CA LEU A 9 -5.19 18.59 15.47
C LEU A 9 -4.20 19.66 15.91
N ASP A 10 -3.98 19.87 17.19
CA ASP A 10 -2.98 20.81 17.70
C ASP A 10 -1.56 20.23 17.67
N ASP A 11 -1.42 18.92 17.50
CA ASP A 11 -0.14 18.25 17.32
C ASP A 11 0.43 18.52 15.91
N ALA A 12 1.49 19.33 15.85
CA ALA A 12 2.10 19.74 14.59
C ALA A 12 2.70 18.57 13.81
N ALA A 13 3.32 17.61 14.50
CA ALA A 13 3.92 16.43 13.86
C ALA A 13 2.84 15.51 13.28
N LEU A 14 1.73 15.34 13.99
CA LEU A 14 0.60 14.58 13.49
C LEU A 14 -0.02 15.23 12.25
N ARG A 15 -0.18 16.57 12.24
CA ARG A 15 -0.70 17.32 11.07
C ARG A 15 0.19 17.15 9.85
N GLU A 16 1.51 17.21 10.01
CA GLU A 16 2.45 17.00 8.92
C GLU A 16 2.28 15.59 8.30
N ARG A 17 2.22 14.56 9.13
CA ARG A 17 2.00 13.18 8.67
C ARG A 17 0.63 12.97 8.03
N LEU A 18 -0.41 13.64 8.54
CA LEU A 18 -1.73 13.66 7.90
C LEU A 18 -1.67 14.28 6.51
N ALA A 19 -0.96 15.41 6.35
CA ALA A 19 -0.76 16.07 5.06
C ALA A 19 -0.02 15.16 4.08
N ASP A 20 1.02 14.45 4.52
CA ASP A 20 1.75 13.48 3.71
C ASP A 20 0.85 12.37 3.19
N VAL A 21 0.00 11.78 4.05
CA VAL A 21 -0.94 10.74 3.63
C VAL A 21 -1.97 11.27 2.63
N LEU A 22 -2.49 12.47 2.86
CA LEU A 22 -3.42 13.13 1.93
C LEU A 22 -2.75 13.39 0.57
N ALA A 23 -1.51 13.85 0.57
CA ALA A 23 -0.73 14.05 -0.66
C ALA A 23 -0.50 12.72 -1.41
N LEU A 24 -0.14 11.65 -0.71
CA LEU A 24 0.02 10.31 -1.30
C LEU A 24 -1.29 9.80 -1.91
N ARG A 25 -2.43 10.00 -1.23
CA ARG A 25 -3.75 9.63 -1.77
C ARG A 25 -4.07 10.37 -3.05
N GLU A 26 -3.83 11.68 -3.07
CA GLU A 26 -4.09 12.51 -4.25
C GLU A 26 -3.17 12.14 -5.41
N LEU A 27 -1.88 11.92 -5.16
CA LEU A 27 -0.94 11.45 -6.17
C LEU A 27 -1.37 10.09 -6.75
N ASN A 28 -1.81 9.16 -5.90
CA ASN A 28 -2.32 7.86 -6.36
C ASN A 28 -3.59 8.01 -7.19
N ARG A 29 -4.51 8.90 -6.79
CA ARG A 29 -5.72 9.22 -7.56
C ARG A 29 -5.37 9.74 -8.96
N LEU A 30 -4.44 10.69 -9.06
CA LEU A 30 -3.98 11.25 -10.33
C LEU A 30 -3.29 10.20 -11.22
N ASN A 31 -2.46 9.34 -10.63
CA ASN A 31 -1.82 8.23 -11.34
C ASN A 31 -2.86 7.24 -11.89
N ASN A 32 -3.89 6.93 -11.12
CA ASN A 32 -4.97 6.05 -11.58
C ASN A 32 -5.78 6.67 -12.74
N LEU A 33 -6.04 7.98 -12.69
CA LEU A 33 -6.67 8.70 -13.81
C LEU A 33 -5.79 8.66 -15.07
N ARG A 34 -4.48 8.87 -14.91
CA ARG A 34 -3.50 8.76 -16.01
C ARG A 34 -3.46 7.36 -16.59
N ALA A 35 -3.45 6.32 -15.75
CA ALA A 35 -3.48 4.92 -16.20
C ALA A 35 -4.76 4.62 -16.99
N LYS A 36 -5.92 5.08 -16.49
CA LYS A 36 -7.22 4.92 -17.17
C LYS A 36 -7.23 5.61 -18.54
N ALA A 37 -6.72 6.82 -18.61
CA ALA A 37 -6.62 7.57 -19.87
C ALA A 37 -5.71 6.85 -20.89
N ALA A 38 -4.55 6.32 -20.47
CA ALA A 38 -3.67 5.54 -21.33
C ALA A 38 -4.35 4.27 -21.86
N THR A 39 -5.05 3.54 -21.00
CA THR A 39 -5.78 2.33 -21.38
C THR A 39 -6.90 2.64 -22.39
N SER A 40 -7.63 3.74 -22.24
CA SER A 40 -8.68 4.15 -23.18
C SER A 40 -8.12 4.53 -24.57
N GLN A 41 -6.83 4.85 -24.66
CA GLN A 41 -6.10 5.10 -25.90
C GLN A 41 -5.43 3.85 -26.48
N GLY A 42 -5.71 2.66 -25.94
CA GLY A 42 -5.14 1.39 -26.37
C GLY A 42 -3.68 1.16 -25.93
N THR A 43 -3.16 1.98 -25.02
CA THR A 43 -1.80 1.83 -24.51
C THR A 43 -1.81 1.02 -23.21
N SER A 44 -1.05 -0.08 -23.18
CA SER A 44 -0.84 -0.83 -21.94
C SER A 44 -0.05 0.02 -20.95
N SER A 45 -0.60 0.20 -19.75
CA SER A 45 0.05 1.02 -18.72
C SER A 45 0.56 0.17 -17.56
N SER A 46 1.87 0.10 -17.41
CA SER A 46 2.54 -0.44 -16.21
C SER A 46 2.35 0.44 -14.95
N ILE A 47 1.70 1.60 -15.08
CA ILE A 47 1.33 2.52 -13.99
C ILE A 47 0.44 1.82 -12.95
N MET A 48 -0.31 0.77 -13.32
CA MET A 48 -1.12 0.00 -12.38
C MET A 48 -0.30 -0.64 -11.25
N SER A 49 0.94 -1.06 -11.53
CA SER A 49 1.86 -1.58 -10.50
C SER A 49 2.25 -0.48 -9.49
N LEU A 50 2.42 0.76 -9.95
CA LEU A 50 2.63 1.92 -9.08
C LEU A 50 1.42 2.18 -8.19
N GLY A 51 0.21 2.08 -8.74
CA GLY A 51 -1.03 2.28 -7.98
C GLY A 51 -1.19 1.27 -6.84
N LYS A 52 -0.88 0.00 -7.09
CA LYS A 52 -0.92 -1.07 -6.07
C LYS A 52 0.09 -0.82 -4.95
N LEU A 53 1.33 -0.49 -5.30
CA LEU A 53 2.39 -0.21 -4.34
C LEU A 53 2.09 1.07 -3.52
N ALA A 54 1.53 2.10 -4.17
CA ALA A 54 1.09 3.31 -3.50
C ALA A 54 -0.06 3.04 -2.52
N MET A 55 -1.04 2.20 -2.90
CA MET A 55 -2.16 1.82 -2.03
C MET A 55 -1.66 1.10 -0.78
N SER A 56 -0.73 0.15 -0.92
CA SER A 56 -0.10 -0.53 0.23
C SER A 56 0.51 0.50 1.19
N ARG A 57 1.33 1.42 0.67
CA ARG A 57 1.96 2.47 1.49
C ARG A 57 0.93 3.38 2.18
N ILE A 58 -0.12 3.78 1.45
CA ILE A 58 -1.19 4.64 1.99
C ILE A 58 -1.87 3.93 3.16
N LEU A 59 -2.29 2.66 2.99
CA LEU A 59 -2.99 1.91 4.03
C LEU A 59 -2.13 1.72 5.28
N HIS A 60 -0.84 1.39 5.15
CA HIS A 60 0.05 1.30 6.29
C HIS A 60 0.22 2.64 7.01
N SER A 61 0.36 3.74 6.27
CA SER A 61 0.49 5.07 6.85
C SER A 61 -0.80 5.52 7.55
N GLU A 62 -1.96 5.25 6.95
CA GLU A 62 -3.27 5.53 7.56
C GLU A 62 -3.49 4.70 8.83
N ALA A 63 -3.17 3.41 8.80
CA ALA A 63 -3.30 2.53 9.95
C ALA A 63 -2.43 3.04 11.12
N ALA A 64 -1.16 3.34 10.85
CA ALA A 64 -0.24 3.87 11.87
C ALA A 64 -0.73 5.20 12.46
N LEU A 65 -1.24 6.12 11.62
CA LEU A 65 -1.80 7.39 12.10
C LEU A 65 -3.04 7.20 12.94
N LYS A 66 -3.98 6.36 12.51
CA LYS A 66 -5.20 6.10 13.27
C LYS A 66 -4.89 5.45 14.61
N THR A 67 -4.02 4.45 14.65
CA THR A 67 -3.55 3.82 15.89
C THR A 67 -2.95 4.85 16.86
N GLU A 68 -2.14 5.78 16.34
CA GLU A 68 -1.56 6.85 17.16
C GLU A 68 -2.60 7.86 17.67
N ILE A 69 -3.61 8.18 16.85
CA ILE A 69 -4.67 9.11 17.23
C ILE A 69 -5.49 8.56 18.40
N ILE A 70 -5.96 7.31 18.31
CA ILE A 70 -6.75 6.68 19.38
C ILE A 70 -5.89 6.17 20.55
N GLY A 71 -4.56 6.10 20.38
CA GLY A 71 -3.61 5.76 21.44
C GLY A 71 -3.86 4.38 22.04
N THR A 72 -3.93 4.30 23.37
CA THR A 72 -4.11 3.02 24.09
C THR A 72 -5.43 2.32 23.81
N GLU A 73 -6.45 3.03 23.33
CA GLU A 73 -7.72 2.43 22.92
C GLU A 73 -7.54 1.45 21.77
N SER A 74 -6.49 1.61 20.95
CA SER A 74 -6.14 0.65 19.87
C SER A 74 -5.84 -0.77 20.37
N LEU A 75 -5.62 -0.95 21.67
CA LEU A 75 -5.41 -2.27 22.28
C LEU A 75 -6.72 -2.99 22.62
N LEU A 76 -7.84 -2.30 22.50
CA LEU A 76 -9.16 -2.85 22.76
C LEU A 76 -9.71 -3.54 21.51
N ALA A 77 -10.72 -4.40 21.72
CA ALA A 77 -11.42 -5.10 20.65
C ALA A 77 -12.86 -5.41 21.07
N GLY A 78 -13.68 -5.78 20.10
CA GLY A 78 -15.03 -6.25 20.32
C GLY A 78 -16.10 -5.16 20.20
N PRO A 79 -17.38 -5.55 20.28
CA PRO A 79 -18.53 -4.70 19.93
C PRO A 79 -18.66 -3.45 20.81
N ASP A 80 -18.07 -3.45 21.99
CA ASP A 80 -18.08 -2.30 22.90
C ASP A 80 -16.99 -1.26 22.54
N ASN A 81 -16.11 -1.59 21.58
CA ASN A 81 -15.00 -0.75 21.15
C ASN A 81 -14.95 -0.65 19.60
N PRO A 82 -16.00 -0.16 18.94
CA PRO A 82 -16.12 -0.20 17.49
C PRO A 82 -15.03 0.61 16.77
N GLU A 83 -14.59 1.73 17.34
CA GLU A 83 -13.53 2.55 16.78
C GLU A 83 -12.16 1.81 16.78
N ALA A 84 -11.85 1.13 17.87
CA ALA A 84 -10.65 0.30 17.97
C ALA A 84 -10.72 -0.88 16.98
N ASP A 85 -11.86 -1.53 16.84
CA ASP A 85 -12.07 -2.60 15.87
C ASP A 85 -11.85 -2.11 14.43
N ASP A 86 -12.36 -0.95 14.05
CA ASP A 86 -12.16 -0.35 12.74
C ASP A 86 -10.69 -0.04 12.46
N VAL A 87 -9.97 0.52 13.44
CA VAL A 87 -8.54 0.82 13.32
C VAL A 87 -7.72 -0.46 13.23
N ASN A 88 -8.03 -1.48 14.03
CA ASN A 88 -7.37 -2.78 14.00
C ASN A 88 -7.64 -3.52 12.68
N PHE A 89 -8.87 -3.50 12.18
CA PHE A 89 -9.21 -4.05 10.87
C PHE A 89 -8.39 -3.36 9.75
N LEU A 90 -8.31 -2.03 9.76
CA LEU A 90 -7.51 -1.30 8.79
C LEU A 90 -6.03 -1.70 8.84
N SER A 91 -5.50 -1.87 10.06
CA SER A 91 -4.10 -2.27 10.27
C SER A 91 -3.81 -3.65 9.70
N LEU A 92 -4.68 -4.63 9.97
CA LEU A 92 -4.56 -5.98 9.39
C LEU A 92 -4.74 -5.98 7.87
N ASN A 93 -5.70 -5.20 7.37
CA ASN A 93 -5.95 -5.07 5.93
C ASN A 93 -4.78 -4.43 5.17
N ALA A 94 -3.99 -3.55 5.80
CA ALA A 94 -2.78 -3.00 5.22
C ALA A 94 -1.76 -4.11 4.92
N PHE A 95 -1.56 -5.08 5.82
CA PHE A 95 -0.71 -6.26 5.58
C PHE A 95 -1.27 -7.16 4.49
N PHE A 96 -2.59 -7.43 4.50
CA PHE A 96 -3.23 -8.18 3.42
C PHE A 96 -2.96 -7.51 2.06
N THR A 97 -3.11 -6.20 1.96
CA THR A 97 -2.87 -5.45 0.72
C THR A 97 -1.41 -5.52 0.28
N SER A 98 -0.45 -5.54 1.20
CA SER A 98 0.98 -5.67 0.87
C SER A 98 1.35 -7.03 0.28
N ILE A 99 0.52 -8.06 0.51
CA ILE A 99 0.76 -9.45 0.10
C ILE A 99 -0.16 -9.84 -1.06
N GLY A 100 -1.44 -9.54 -0.97
CA GLY A 100 -2.48 -9.94 -1.91
C GLY A 100 -2.31 -9.30 -3.29
N GLY A 101 -2.65 -10.03 -4.35
CA GLY A 101 -2.53 -9.54 -5.74
C GLY A 101 -1.09 -9.29 -6.21
N GLY A 102 -0.14 -10.00 -5.63
CA GLY A 102 1.30 -9.81 -5.82
C GLY A 102 1.90 -8.91 -4.74
N THR A 103 2.92 -9.43 -4.08
CA THR A 103 3.58 -8.73 -2.97
C THR A 103 4.18 -7.40 -3.41
N ASP A 104 4.41 -6.50 -2.45
CA ASP A 104 5.08 -5.23 -2.73
C ASP A 104 6.47 -5.42 -3.38
N GLN A 105 7.17 -6.52 -3.04
CA GLN A 105 8.45 -6.88 -3.66
C GLN A 105 8.26 -7.24 -5.14
N ILE A 106 7.28 -8.09 -5.45
CA ILE A 106 6.94 -8.44 -6.84
C ILE A 106 6.52 -7.19 -7.64
N GLN A 107 5.78 -6.27 -7.04
CA GLN A 107 5.41 -5.02 -7.71
C GLN A 107 6.63 -4.16 -8.02
N ARG A 108 7.63 -4.09 -7.11
CA ARG A 108 8.90 -3.39 -7.36
C ARG A 108 9.68 -4.04 -8.50
N THR A 109 9.75 -5.37 -8.54
CA THR A 109 10.38 -6.11 -9.64
C THR A 109 9.71 -5.78 -10.97
N ILE A 110 8.37 -5.83 -11.04
CA ILE A 110 7.61 -5.48 -12.24
C ILE A 110 7.87 -4.03 -12.69
N ILE A 111 7.92 -3.08 -11.74
CA ILE A 111 8.24 -1.69 -12.03
C ILE A 111 9.67 -1.58 -12.56
N GLY A 112 10.65 -2.23 -11.93
CA GLY A 112 12.03 -2.25 -12.36
C GLY A 112 12.16 -2.72 -13.80
N GLU A 113 11.59 -3.88 -14.10
CA GLU A 113 11.72 -4.51 -15.42
C GLU A 113 10.89 -3.78 -16.51
N ARG A 114 9.62 -3.47 -16.23
CA ARG A 114 8.68 -3.01 -17.26
C ARG A 114 8.56 -1.50 -17.41
N VAL A 115 8.85 -0.75 -16.34
CA VAL A 115 8.77 0.72 -16.35
C VAL A 115 10.14 1.34 -16.52
N LEU A 116 11.14 0.84 -15.77
CA LEU A 116 12.50 1.36 -15.79
C LEU A 116 13.41 0.66 -16.80
N GLY A 117 12.97 -0.46 -17.39
CA GLY A 117 13.74 -1.21 -18.40
C GLY A 117 14.99 -1.89 -17.83
N LEU A 118 15.00 -2.19 -16.53
CA LEU A 118 16.11 -2.91 -15.89
C LEU A 118 16.16 -4.34 -16.40
N ALA A 119 17.37 -4.92 -16.39
CA ALA A 119 17.58 -6.31 -16.79
C ALA A 119 16.77 -7.23 -15.85
N LYS A 120 16.15 -8.24 -16.47
CA LYS A 120 15.47 -9.29 -15.74
C LYS A 120 16.49 -10.17 -15.04
N GLU A 121 16.18 -10.62 -13.82
CA GLU A 121 17.01 -11.58 -13.10
C GLU A 121 17.14 -12.88 -13.91
N PRO A 122 18.36 -13.46 -14.03
CA PRO A 122 18.54 -14.75 -14.68
C PRO A 122 17.76 -15.85 -13.97
N GLU A 123 16.95 -16.57 -14.71
CA GLU A 123 16.15 -17.71 -14.21
C GLU A 123 16.69 -19.03 -14.84
N PRO A 124 17.86 -19.53 -14.40
CA PRO A 124 18.50 -20.69 -15.04
C PRO A 124 17.67 -21.97 -14.93
N ASP A 125 16.78 -22.02 -13.95
CA ASP A 125 15.94 -23.21 -13.65
C ASP A 125 14.52 -23.12 -14.23
N ARG A 126 14.21 -22.09 -15.02
CA ARG A 126 12.85 -21.80 -15.51
C ARG A 126 12.25 -22.92 -16.35
N ASP A 127 13.08 -23.53 -17.20
CA ASP A 127 12.63 -24.49 -18.21
C ASP A 127 12.92 -25.95 -17.82
N ILE A 128 13.39 -26.18 -16.57
CA ILE A 128 13.64 -27.52 -16.06
C ILE A 128 12.59 -27.94 -15.04
N PRO A 129 12.23 -29.23 -14.97
CA PRO A 129 11.29 -29.74 -13.95
C PRO A 129 11.81 -29.46 -12.53
N PHE A 130 10.93 -29.11 -11.60
CA PHE A 130 11.26 -28.79 -10.20
C PHE A 130 12.18 -29.81 -9.52
N ARG A 131 12.01 -31.14 -9.84
CA ARG A 131 12.87 -32.22 -9.30
C ARG A 131 14.35 -32.12 -9.74
N GLN A 132 14.62 -31.36 -10.81
CA GLN A 132 15.97 -31.17 -11.37
C GLN A 132 16.55 -29.80 -11.05
N ALA A 133 15.73 -28.87 -10.48
CA ALA A 133 16.18 -27.58 -10.04
C ALA A 133 17.19 -27.74 -8.89
N ARG A 134 18.25 -26.91 -8.90
CA ARG A 134 19.25 -26.93 -7.82
C ARG A 134 18.58 -26.53 -6.51
N ARG A 135 18.79 -27.35 -5.49
CA ARG A 135 18.41 -27.01 -4.11
C ARG A 135 19.51 -26.12 -3.57
N SER A 136 19.19 -24.86 -3.28
CA SER A 136 20.06 -23.92 -2.55
C SER A 136 20.18 -24.33 -1.09
#